data_8b00967ba0e7ee5018d32de7a0a1d454
#
_entry.id   8b00967ba0e7ee5018d32de7a0a1d454
#
_cell.length_a   1.000
_cell.length_b   1.000
_cell.length_c   1.000
_cell.angle_alpha   90.00
_cell.angle_beta   90.00
_cell.angle_gamma   90.00
#
_symmetry.space_group_name_H-M   'P 1'
#
loop_
_entity.id
_entity.type
_entity.pdbx_description
1 polymer ?
#
loop_
_entity_poly.entity_id
_entity_poly.type
_entity_poly.pdbx_seq_one_letter_code
_entity_poly.pdbx_strand_id
1 'polypeptide(L)'
;VYDSEREKNNPFINRLREADPELYEEMKKYGRRNIACLTIAPTGTTSLMTQTTSGIEPVFLPVYKRRRKVNPNDANVHVDFVDETGDAFEEYIVFHPKFVTWMQAQGYDPAKHYTQDEVDALVQKSPYYKATSNDVDWLMKVKMQGRIQKWVDHSISVTINLPNDVDEELVNRLYVEAWKSGCKGCTVYRLS
;
A
#
# COMPACT_ATOMS: atom_id res chain seq x y z
N VAL A 1 -4.89 25.47 -25.88
CA VAL A 1 -4.29 24.77 -24.76
C VAL A 1 -2.87 24.37 -25.10
N TYR A 2 -2.62 23.89 -26.33
CA TYR A 2 -1.28 23.61 -26.82
C TYR A 2 -0.44 24.88 -26.90
N ASP A 3 0.87 24.76 -26.66
CA ASP A 3 1.82 25.86 -26.56
C ASP A 3 1.57 26.85 -25.40
N SER A 4 0.69 26.52 -24.48
CA SER A 4 0.51 27.28 -23.23
C SER A 4 1.72 27.13 -22.32
N GLU A 5 1.92 28.09 -21.40
CA GLU A 5 2.96 28.00 -20.39
C GLU A 5 2.82 26.74 -19.50
N ARG A 6 1.58 26.28 -19.25
CA ARG A 6 1.32 25.05 -18.53
C ARG A 6 1.81 23.82 -19.27
N GLU A 7 1.60 23.77 -20.58
CA GLU A 7 2.08 22.67 -21.41
C GLU A 7 3.60 22.66 -21.51
N LYS A 8 4.21 23.82 -21.77
CA LYS A 8 5.67 23.98 -21.86
C LYS A 8 6.38 23.55 -20.57
N ASN A 9 5.75 23.80 -19.42
CA ASN A 9 6.28 23.44 -18.11
C ASN A 9 5.83 22.05 -17.61
N ASN A 10 5.06 21.31 -18.41
CA ASN A 10 4.62 19.97 -18.04
C ASN A 10 5.72 18.94 -18.32
N PRO A 11 6.32 18.31 -17.28
CA PRO A 11 7.43 17.38 -17.48
C PRO A 11 7.03 16.12 -18.26
N PHE A 12 5.75 15.75 -18.25
CA PHE A 12 5.23 14.62 -19.00
C PHE A 12 5.19 14.89 -20.49
N ILE A 13 4.68 16.06 -20.87
CA ILE A 13 4.63 16.50 -22.27
C ILE A 13 6.04 16.75 -22.80
N ASN A 14 6.93 17.30 -22.01
CA ASN A 14 8.32 17.52 -22.43
C ASN A 14 9.02 16.20 -22.74
N ARG A 15 8.84 15.17 -21.90
CA ARG A 15 9.37 13.82 -22.19
C ARG A 15 8.77 13.19 -23.44
N LEU A 16 7.47 13.36 -23.68
CA LEU A 16 6.85 12.89 -24.91
C LEU A 16 7.45 13.59 -26.13
N ARG A 17 7.60 14.91 -26.06
CA ARG A 17 8.19 15.72 -27.14
C ARG A 17 9.62 15.32 -27.44
N GLU A 18 10.40 14.93 -26.45
CA GLU A 18 11.78 14.45 -26.59
C GLU A 18 11.85 13.02 -27.13
N ALA A 19 10.98 12.12 -26.60
CA ALA A 19 11.00 10.70 -26.94
C ALA A 19 10.37 10.39 -28.29
N ASP A 20 9.29 11.09 -28.64
CA ASP A 20 8.53 10.88 -29.86
C ASP A 20 7.94 12.22 -30.37
N PRO A 21 8.75 13.04 -31.06
CA PRO A 21 8.30 14.33 -31.58
C PRO A 21 7.16 14.21 -32.59
N GLU A 22 7.12 13.14 -33.39
CA GLU A 22 6.10 12.92 -34.40
C GLU A 22 4.73 12.68 -33.75
N LEU A 23 4.67 11.81 -32.75
CA LEU A 23 3.47 11.57 -31.93
C LEU A 23 2.99 12.86 -31.24
N TYR A 24 3.92 13.68 -30.76
CA TYR A 24 3.57 14.98 -30.17
C TYR A 24 2.87 15.91 -31.18
N GLU A 25 3.38 16.02 -32.42
CA GLU A 25 2.74 16.84 -33.46
C GLU A 25 1.39 16.25 -33.91
N GLU A 26 1.26 14.93 -33.98
CA GLU A 26 -0.05 14.29 -34.21
C GLU A 26 -1.03 14.60 -33.11
N MET A 27 -0.59 14.55 -31.84
CA MET A 27 -1.41 14.90 -30.68
C MET A 27 -1.88 16.37 -30.75
N LYS A 28 -1.05 17.28 -31.20
CA LYS A 28 -1.45 18.68 -31.42
C LYS A 28 -2.52 18.80 -32.50
N LYS A 29 -2.37 18.06 -33.58
CA LYS A 29 -3.27 18.10 -34.75
C LYS A 29 -4.62 17.44 -34.46
N TYR A 30 -4.64 16.26 -33.86
CA TYR A 30 -5.84 15.42 -33.68
C TYR A 30 -6.41 15.46 -32.28
N GLY A 31 -5.66 15.96 -31.31
CA GLY A 31 -6.03 15.96 -29.89
C GLY A 31 -5.72 14.64 -29.20
N ARG A 32 -6.18 14.53 -27.94
CA ARG A 32 -6.08 13.31 -27.12
C ARG A 32 -7.46 12.82 -26.77
N ARG A 33 -7.66 11.52 -26.89
CA ARG A 33 -8.91 10.88 -26.45
C ARG A 33 -9.04 10.88 -24.92
N ASN A 34 -7.98 10.56 -24.22
CA ASN A 34 -7.98 10.42 -22.76
C ASN A 34 -7.32 11.63 -22.10
N ILE A 35 -7.89 12.12 -21.02
CA ILE A 35 -7.31 13.20 -20.21
C ILE A 35 -6.01 12.72 -19.54
N ALA A 36 -6.00 11.48 -19.07
CA ALA A 36 -4.84 10.82 -18.48
C ALA A 36 -4.77 9.36 -18.97
N CYS A 37 -3.56 8.83 -19.08
CA CYS A 37 -3.30 7.48 -19.58
C CYS A 37 -2.81 6.54 -18.49
N LEU A 38 -2.11 7.05 -17.48
CA LEU A 38 -1.51 6.25 -16.42
C LEU A 38 -1.94 6.77 -15.04
N THR A 39 -2.38 5.85 -14.19
CA THR A 39 -2.72 6.10 -12.79
C THR A 39 -2.28 4.93 -11.94
N ILE A 40 -2.05 5.17 -10.65
CA ILE A 40 -1.93 4.11 -9.66
C ILE A 40 -3.13 4.20 -8.74
N ALA A 41 -4.10 3.31 -8.98
CA ALA A 41 -5.31 3.18 -8.18
C ALA A 41 -5.02 2.36 -6.89
N PRO A 42 -5.94 2.36 -5.89
CA PRO A 42 -5.77 1.56 -4.67
C PRO A 42 -5.61 0.06 -4.92
N THR A 43 -6.26 -0.49 -5.94
CA THR A 43 -6.14 -1.90 -6.40
C THR A 43 -6.39 -2.95 -5.31
N GLY A 44 -7.25 -2.66 -4.31
CA GLY A 44 -7.50 -3.55 -3.17
C GLY A 44 -7.99 -4.93 -3.59
N THR A 45 -9.05 -5.03 -4.37
CA THR A 45 -9.59 -6.30 -4.86
C THR A 45 -8.62 -7.03 -5.78
N THR A 46 -7.97 -6.31 -6.70
CA THR A 46 -6.99 -6.89 -7.63
C THR A 46 -5.79 -7.46 -6.88
N SER A 47 -5.29 -6.76 -5.86
CA SER A 47 -4.16 -7.24 -5.06
C SER A 47 -4.50 -8.50 -4.26
N LEU A 48 -5.73 -8.63 -3.77
CA LEU A 48 -6.21 -9.87 -3.14
C LEU A 48 -6.21 -11.05 -4.12
N MET A 49 -6.71 -10.83 -5.34
CA MET A 49 -6.72 -11.86 -6.39
C MET A 49 -5.31 -12.29 -6.79
N THR A 50 -4.39 -11.35 -6.91
CA THR A 50 -2.99 -11.63 -7.29
C THR A 50 -2.10 -11.99 -6.11
N GLN A 51 -2.64 -11.98 -4.89
CA GLN A 51 -1.92 -12.29 -3.66
C GLN A 51 -0.67 -11.41 -3.46
N THR A 52 -0.82 -10.13 -3.76
CA THR A 52 0.23 -9.10 -3.63
C THR A 52 -0.24 -7.97 -2.72
N THR A 53 0.53 -6.89 -2.65
CA THR A 53 0.15 -5.65 -1.95
C THR A 53 -0.56 -4.68 -2.90
N SER A 54 -1.32 -3.75 -2.35
CA SER A 54 -2.05 -2.73 -3.11
C SER A 54 -1.14 -1.61 -3.60
N GLY A 55 -1.37 -1.15 -4.84
CA GLY A 55 -0.65 -0.02 -5.41
C GLY A 55 0.87 -0.15 -5.33
N ILE A 56 1.53 0.86 -4.81
CA ILE A 56 2.99 0.90 -4.55
C ILE A 56 3.30 0.82 -3.04
N GLU A 57 2.39 0.27 -2.26
CA GLU A 57 2.51 0.20 -0.81
C GLU A 57 3.16 -1.11 -0.36
N PRO A 58 4.01 -1.08 0.70
CA PRO A 58 4.47 -2.30 1.36
C PRO A 58 3.30 -3.07 1.99
N VAL A 59 3.53 -4.33 2.32
CA VAL A 59 2.56 -5.09 3.11
C VAL A 59 2.28 -4.38 4.44
N PHE A 60 0.99 -4.31 4.82
CA PHE A 60 0.63 -3.70 6.11
C PHE A 60 1.11 -4.57 7.28
N LEU A 61 0.71 -5.84 7.27
CA LEU A 61 1.18 -6.87 8.20
C LEU A 61 1.37 -8.19 7.44
N PRO A 62 2.52 -8.85 7.55
CA PRO A 62 2.73 -10.16 6.91
C PRO A 62 1.94 -11.27 7.61
N VAL A 63 1.62 -11.06 8.88
CA VAL A 63 0.83 -11.95 9.73
C VAL A 63 -0.06 -11.10 10.64
N TYR A 64 -1.31 -11.47 10.79
CA TYR A 64 -2.23 -10.79 11.71
C TYR A 64 -3.23 -11.78 12.33
N LYS A 65 -3.73 -11.43 13.51
CA LYS A 65 -4.79 -12.15 14.18
C LYS A 65 -6.15 -11.62 13.71
N ARG A 66 -7.02 -12.51 13.29
CA ARG A 66 -8.38 -12.20 12.89
C ARG A 66 -9.36 -12.77 13.91
N ARG A 67 -10.39 -12.00 14.21
CA ARG A 67 -11.53 -12.41 15.02
C ARG A 67 -12.73 -12.67 14.14
N ARG A 68 -13.41 -13.76 14.37
CA ARG A 68 -14.69 -14.10 13.75
C ARG A 68 -15.74 -14.25 14.83
N LYS A 69 -16.83 -13.50 14.74
CA LYS A 69 -17.98 -13.69 15.61
C LYS A 69 -18.56 -15.07 15.36
N VAL A 70 -18.84 -15.79 16.42
CA VAL A 70 -19.32 -17.17 16.39
C VAL A 70 -20.54 -17.33 17.30
N ASN A 71 -21.35 -18.35 17.02
CA ASN A 71 -22.42 -18.74 17.93
C ASN A 71 -21.86 -19.76 18.94
N PRO A 72 -21.80 -19.44 20.24
CA PRO A 72 -21.23 -20.35 21.26
C PRO A 72 -21.97 -21.68 21.38
N ASN A 73 -23.18 -21.80 20.83
CA ASN A 73 -23.97 -23.02 20.84
C ASN A 73 -23.67 -23.96 19.65
N ASP A 74 -22.81 -23.57 18.71
CA ASP A 74 -22.38 -24.42 17.60
C ASP A 74 -21.33 -25.41 18.08
N ALA A 75 -21.60 -26.71 17.90
CA ALA A 75 -20.77 -27.80 18.40
C ALA A 75 -19.34 -27.87 17.84
N ASN A 76 -19.07 -27.16 16.73
CA ASN A 76 -17.79 -27.15 16.00
C ASN A 76 -17.02 -25.83 16.15
N VAL A 77 -17.37 -25.00 17.11
CA VAL A 77 -16.80 -23.66 17.28
C VAL A 77 -15.98 -23.61 18.56
N HIS A 78 -14.75 -23.10 18.44
CA HIS A 78 -13.93 -22.72 19.58
C HIS A 78 -14.18 -21.26 19.94
N VAL A 79 -14.44 -20.96 21.20
CA VAL A 79 -14.61 -19.60 21.71
C VAL A 79 -13.32 -19.20 22.40
N ASP A 80 -12.58 -18.25 21.80
CA ASP A 80 -11.34 -17.72 22.35
C ASP A 80 -11.55 -16.44 23.18
N PHE A 81 -12.62 -15.69 22.85
CA PHE A 81 -12.87 -14.39 23.47
C PHE A 81 -14.37 -14.09 23.50
N VAL A 82 -14.82 -13.50 24.58
CA VAL A 82 -16.18 -12.95 24.74
C VAL A 82 -16.04 -11.47 25.07
N ASP A 83 -16.72 -10.61 24.32
CA ASP A 83 -16.67 -9.17 24.54
C ASP A 83 -17.62 -8.71 25.67
N GLU A 84 -17.59 -7.42 25.98
CA GLU A 84 -18.41 -6.82 27.04
C GLU A 84 -19.92 -6.91 26.77
N THR A 85 -20.32 -7.12 25.51
CA THR A 85 -21.71 -7.27 25.07
C THR A 85 -22.20 -8.73 25.13
N GLY A 86 -21.29 -9.67 25.43
CA GLY A 86 -21.56 -11.10 25.50
C GLY A 86 -21.43 -11.83 24.15
N ASP A 87 -20.90 -11.17 23.14
CA ASP A 87 -20.63 -11.77 21.84
C ASP A 87 -19.36 -12.65 21.90
N ALA A 88 -19.48 -13.88 21.38
CA ALA A 88 -18.39 -14.84 21.33
C ALA A 88 -17.60 -14.75 20.01
N PHE A 89 -16.29 -14.87 20.11
CA PHE A 89 -15.38 -14.80 18.97
C PHE A 89 -14.37 -15.95 19.00
N GLU A 90 -14.07 -16.44 17.80
CA GLU A 90 -12.93 -17.30 17.53
C GLU A 90 -11.79 -16.46 16.95
N GLU A 91 -10.58 -16.66 17.46
CA GLU A 91 -9.37 -16.00 16.97
C GLU A 91 -8.50 -16.97 16.16
N TYR A 92 -7.99 -16.52 15.03
CA TYR A 92 -7.08 -17.30 14.22
C TYR A 92 -6.04 -16.42 13.54
N ILE A 93 -4.88 -17.02 13.30
CA ILE A 93 -3.75 -16.34 12.64
C ILE A 93 -3.95 -16.43 11.14
N VAL A 94 -3.79 -15.30 10.47
CA VAL A 94 -3.83 -15.19 9.01
C VAL A 94 -2.45 -14.78 8.52
N PHE A 95 -1.87 -15.62 7.66
CA PHE A 95 -0.62 -15.34 6.99
C PHE A 95 -0.87 -14.73 5.61
N HIS A 96 -0.13 -13.68 5.26
CA HIS A 96 -0.16 -13.15 3.90
C HIS A 96 0.32 -14.24 2.91
N PRO A 97 -0.31 -14.41 1.72
CA PRO A 97 0.04 -15.48 0.79
C PRO A 97 1.53 -15.57 0.44
N LYS A 98 2.21 -14.44 0.29
CA LYS A 98 3.67 -14.43 0.04
C LYS A 98 4.49 -14.83 1.26
N PHE A 99 3.98 -14.59 2.47
CA PHE A 99 4.58 -15.10 3.68
C PHE A 99 4.44 -16.62 3.77
N VAL A 100 3.27 -17.17 3.40
CA VAL A 100 3.05 -18.62 3.26
C VAL A 100 4.04 -19.24 2.28
N THR A 101 4.23 -18.61 1.12
CA THR A 101 5.21 -19.09 0.13
C THR A 101 6.63 -19.13 0.72
N TRP A 102 7.02 -18.11 1.48
CA TRP A 102 8.31 -18.09 2.17
C TRP A 102 8.40 -19.18 3.25
N MET A 103 7.36 -19.36 4.07
CA MET A 103 7.30 -20.42 5.09
C MET A 103 7.54 -21.79 4.47
N GLN A 104 6.82 -22.10 3.40
CA GLN A 104 6.95 -23.39 2.69
C GLN A 104 8.36 -23.58 2.11
N ALA A 105 8.94 -22.53 1.53
CA ALA A 105 10.32 -22.57 1.00
C ALA A 105 11.37 -22.80 2.10
N GLN A 106 11.08 -22.44 3.35
CA GLN A 106 11.93 -22.68 4.51
C GLN A 106 11.61 -24.00 5.25
N GLY A 107 10.63 -24.75 4.77
CA GLY A 107 10.23 -26.03 5.38
C GLY A 107 9.28 -25.89 6.57
N TYR A 108 8.69 -24.73 6.79
CA TYR A 108 7.64 -24.53 7.81
C TYR A 108 6.28 -24.95 7.26
N ASP A 109 5.45 -25.52 8.12
CA ASP A 109 4.07 -25.90 7.78
C ASP A 109 3.10 -24.72 8.11
N PRO A 110 2.50 -24.05 7.12
CA PRO A 110 1.56 -22.96 7.37
C PRO A 110 0.25 -23.41 8.03
N ALA A 111 -0.07 -24.70 8.01
CA ALA A 111 -1.27 -25.24 8.63
C ALA A 111 -1.08 -25.59 10.12
N LYS A 112 0.17 -25.57 10.62
CA LYS A 112 0.45 -25.76 12.04
C LYS A 112 -0.19 -24.63 12.85
N HIS A 113 -0.69 -24.96 14.04
CA HIS A 113 -1.08 -23.95 15.01
C HIS A 113 0.18 -23.32 15.61
N TYR A 114 0.33 -22.00 15.46
CA TYR A 114 1.45 -21.21 15.97
C TYR A 114 1.01 -20.36 17.15
N THR A 115 1.84 -20.30 18.19
CA THR A 115 1.71 -19.30 19.25
C THR A 115 2.16 -17.92 18.74
N GLN A 116 1.82 -16.85 19.47
CA GLN A 116 2.26 -15.51 19.11
C GLN A 116 3.80 -15.39 19.08
N ASP A 117 4.48 -15.97 20.06
CA ASP A 117 5.96 -15.95 20.13
C ASP A 117 6.60 -16.69 18.93
N GLU A 118 6.02 -17.81 18.51
CA GLU A 118 6.46 -18.54 17.32
C GLU A 118 6.26 -17.70 16.05
N VAL A 119 5.12 -17.01 15.93
CA VAL A 119 4.83 -16.09 14.82
C VAL A 119 5.84 -14.96 14.78
N ASP A 120 6.10 -14.32 15.92
CA ASP A 120 7.05 -13.21 16.01
C ASP A 120 8.47 -13.65 15.63
N ALA A 121 8.89 -14.84 16.06
CA ALA A 121 10.16 -15.43 15.68
C ALA A 121 10.24 -15.76 14.18
N LEU A 122 9.14 -16.21 13.57
CA LEU A 122 9.07 -16.43 12.11
C LEU A 122 9.17 -15.11 11.33
N VAL A 123 8.43 -14.08 11.77
CA VAL A 123 8.48 -12.75 11.15
C VAL A 123 9.90 -12.18 11.22
N GLN A 124 10.58 -12.29 12.36
CA GLN A 124 11.96 -11.84 12.52
C GLN A 124 12.95 -12.51 11.57
N LYS A 125 12.73 -13.78 11.23
CA LYS A 125 13.58 -14.54 10.29
C LYS A 125 13.21 -14.29 8.82
N SER A 126 12.06 -13.70 8.56
CA SER A 126 11.53 -13.51 7.22
C SER A 126 12.10 -12.26 6.54
N PRO A 127 12.02 -12.17 5.19
CA PRO A 127 12.38 -10.96 4.46
C PRO A 127 11.41 -9.79 4.73
N TYR A 128 10.31 -10.02 5.46
CA TYR A 128 9.33 -8.98 5.82
C TYR A 128 9.66 -8.28 7.14
N TYR A 129 10.69 -8.74 7.86
CA TYR A 129 11.10 -8.09 9.11
C TYR A 129 11.54 -6.65 8.86
N LYS A 130 10.93 -5.70 9.54
CA LYS A 130 11.13 -4.25 9.38
C LYS A 130 10.90 -3.73 7.95
N ALA A 131 10.11 -4.42 7.16
CA ALA A 131 9.76 -4.04 5.79
C ALA A 131 8.26 -3.79 5.58
N THR A 132 7.50 -3.69 6.67
CA THR A 132 6.06 -3.42 6.61
C THR A 132 5.76 -1.94 6.39
N SER A 133 4.52 -1.65 6.11
CA SER A 133 4.03 -0.28 5.92
C SER A 133 4.28 0.64 7.13
N ASN A 134 4.37 0.05 8.34
CA ASN A 134 4.64 0.77 9.58
C ASN A 134 6.15 0.95 9.86
N ASP A 135 7.00 0.10 9.28
CA ASP A 135 8.44 0.10 9.54
C ASP A 135 9.24 0.95 8.58
N VAL A 136 8.75 1.06 7.33
CA VAL A 136 9.48 1.76 6.25
C VAL A 136 9.54 3.26 6.54
N ASP A 137 10.69 3.88 6.29
CA ASP A 137 10.87 5.32 6.43
C ASP A 137 9.81 6.10 5.64
N TRP A 138 8.98 6.83 6.35
CA TRP A 138 7.81 7.52 5.79
C TRP A 138 8.20 8.64 4.82
N LEU A 139 9.29 9.36 5.09
CA LEU A 139 9.79 10.40 4.18
C LEU A 139 10.34 9.78 2.89
N MET A 140 10.99 8.63 2.99
CA MET A 140 11.44 7.89 1.81
C MET A 140 10.27 7.35 0.98
N LYS A 141 9.17 6.91 1.61
CA LYS A 141 7.93 6.55 0.90
C LYS A 141 7.40 7.72 0.07
N VAL A 142 7.33 8.90 0.67
CA VAL A 142 6.88 10.13 -0.03
C VAL A 142 7.81 10.48 -1.18
N LYS A 143 9.12 10.43 -0.98
CA LYS A 143 10.10 10.68 -2.04
C LYS A 143 10.01 9.67 -3.18
N MET A 144 9.79 8.39 -2.85
CA MET A 144 9.55 7.33 -3.84
C MET A 144 8.30 7.65 -4.66
N GLN A 145 7.19 8.01 -4.01
CA GLN A 145 5.96 8.42 -4.69
C GLN A 145 6.22 9.59 -5.65
N GLY A 146 6.94 10.62 -5.21
CA GLY A 146 7.30 11.76 -6.06
C GLY A 146 8.15 11.37 -7.27
N ARG A 147 9.06 10.41 -7.12
CA ARG A 147 9.85 9.87 -8.24
C ARG A 147 8.97 9.11 -9.24
N ILE A 148 8.03 8.31 -8.75
CA ILE A 148 7.08 7.57 -9.59
C ILE A 148 6.09 8.53 -10.26
N GLN A 149 5.65 9.60 -9.57
CA GLN A 149 4.73 10.61 -10.10
C GLN A 149 5.23 11.26 -11.39
N LYS A 150 6.53 11.32 -11.59
CA LYS A 150 7.11 11.84 -12.85
C LYS A 150 6.75 10.99 -14.08
N TRP A 151 6.37 9.73 -13.86
CA TRP A 151 6.04 8.75 -14.91
C TRP A 151 4.55 8.43 -14.99
N VAL A 152 3.77 8.94 -14.05
CA VAL A 152 2.33 8.73 -13.93
C VAL A 152 1.64 10.08 -14.11
N ASP A 153 0.91 10.23 -15.20
CA ASP A 153 0.30 11.49 -15.61
C ASP A 153 -0.99 11.82 -14.84
N HIS A 154 -1.57 10.84 -14.17
CA HIS A 154 -2.70 11.03 -13.23
C HIS A 154 -2.24 10.90 -11.77
N SER A 155 -3.18 10.78 -10.84
CA SER A 155 -2.86 10.65 -9.42
C SER A 155 -2.36 9.26 -9.04
N ILE A 156 -1.60 9.21 -7.96
CA ILE A 156 -1.15 7.98 -7.30
C ILE A 156 -1.89 7.88 -5.96
N SER A 157 -2.57 6.76 -5.74
CA SER A 157 -3.13 6.42 -4.44
C SER A 157 -2.05 5.80 -3.57
N VAL A 158 -1.69 6.48 -2.49
CA VAL A 158 -0.74 6.01 -1.47
C VAL A 158 -1.22 6.45 -0.10
N THR A 159 -1.20 5.53 0.84
CA THR A 159 -1.44 5.81 2.25
C THR A 159 -0.15 5.66 3.05
N ILE A 160 0.17 6.66 3.84
CA ILE A 160 1.26 6.62 4.80
C ILE A 160 0.66 6.29 6.15
N ASN A 161 0.90 5.08 6.62
CA ASN A 161 0.42 4.63 7.91
C ASN A 161 1.40 5.10 8.99
N LEU A 162 0.87 5.75 10.01
CA LEU A 162 1.62 6.26 11.14
C LEU A 162 1.10 5.63 12.44
N PRO A 163 1.96 5.33 13.40
CA PRO A 163 1.52 4.94 14.74
C PRO A 163 0.77 6.09 15.44
N ASN A 164 0.10 5.77 16.55
CA ASN A 164 -0.74 6.73 17.27
C ASN A 164 0.03 7.80 18.05
N ASP A 165 1.31 7.58 18.32
CA ASP A 165 2.20 8.42 19.12
C ASP A 165 3.00 9.46 18.30
N VAL A 166 2.73 9.58 17.00
CA VAL A 166 3.39 10.57 16.15
C VAL A 166 2.88 11.98 16.43
N ASP A 167 3.78 12.95 16.38
CA ASP A 167 3.49 14.35 16.54
C ASP A 167 2.93 15.02 15.26
N GLU A 168 2.32 16.18 15.42
CA GLU A 168 1.78 16.97 14.31
C GLU A 168 2.89 17.48 13.38
N GLU A 169 4.09 17.71 13.92
CA GLU A 169 5.22 18.20 13.14
C GLU A 169 5.65 17.18 12.09
N LEU A 170 5.69 15.90 12.43
CA LEU A 170 5.97 14.83 11.46
C LEU A 170 4.93 14.79 10.35
N VAL A 171 3.64 14.89 10.69
CA VAL A 171 2.55 14.93 9.69
C VAL A 171 2.71 16.12 8.75
N ASN A 172 3.00 17.29 9.29
CA ASN A 172 3.26 18.50 8.49
C ASN A 172 4.48 18.31 7.56
N ARG A 173 5.57 17.74 8.07
CA ARG A 173 6.77 17.45 7.29
C ARG A 173 6.48 16.50 6.13
N LEU A 174 5.63 15.51 6.32
CA LEU A 174 5.22 14.55 5.27
C LEU A 174 4.48 15.26 4.14
N TYR A 175 3.51 16.13 4.46
CA TYR A 175 2.79 16.89 3.45
C TYR A 175 3.69 17.89 2.71
N VAL A 176 4.57 18.59 3.44
CA VAL A 176 5.55 19.50 2.84
C VAL A 176 6.51 18.75 1.91
N GLU A 177 6.99 17.56 2.31
CA GLU A 177 7.86 16.75 1.47
C GLU A 177 7.12 16.20 0.25
N ALA A 178 5.84 15.81 0.39
CA ALA A 178 5.01 15.38 -0.72
C ALA A 178 4.87 16.49 -1.78
N TRP A 179 4.60 17.72 -1.33
CA TRP A 179 4.54 18.88 -2.20
C TRP A 179 5.88 19.16 -2.89
N LYS A 180 6.99 19.17 -2.14
CA LYS A 180 8.35 19.39 -2.67
C LYS A 180 8.77 18.31 -3.67
N SER A 181 8.34 17.07 -3.43
CA SER A 181 8.61 15.93 -4.32
C SER A 181 7.74 15.89 -5.58
N GLY A 182 6.78 16.82 -5.72
CA GLY A 182 5.88 16.91 -6.88
C GLY A 182 4.78 15.86 -6.89
N CYS A 183 4.40 15.32 -5.73
CA CYS A 183 3.23 14.44 -5.60
C CYS A 183 1.95 15.23 -5.89
N LYS A 184 0.99 14.62 -6.58
CA LYS A 184 -0.34 15.21 -6.83
C LYS A 184 -1.30 15.08 -5.66
N GLY A 185 -1.01 14.17 -4.75
CA GLY A 185 -1.75 13.94 -3.52
C GLY A 185 -0.97 13.03 -2.58
N CYS A 186 -1.33 13.07 -1.30
CA CYS A 186 -0.76 12.22 -0.26
C CYS A 186 -1.81 12.01 0.81
N THR A 187 -1.98 10.79 1.26
CA THR A 187 -2.88 10.43 2.35
C THR A 187 -2.06 9.97 3.55
N VAL A 188 -2.37 10.50 4.71
CA VAL A 188 -1.82 10.06 5.99
C VAL A 188 -2.92 9.40 6.80
N TYR A 189 -2.66 8.21 7.31
CA TYR A 189 -3.54 7.49 8.22
C TYR A 189 -2.80 7.24 9.53
N ARG A 190 -3.35 7.74 10.63
CA ARG A 190 -2.84 7.49 11.99
C ARG A 190 -3.67 6.39 12.64
N LEU A 191 -3.01 5.38 13.17
CA LEU A 191 -3.65 4.33 13.96
C LEU A 191 -4.28 4.98 15.21
N SER A 192 -5.49 4.58 15.55
CA SER A 192 -6.22 5.01 16.76
C SER A 192 -6.08 3.98 17.86
#